data_2a6292720de8b6536558acd3eded7dae
#
_entry.id   2a6292720de8b6536558acd3eded7dae
#
_cell.length_a   1.000
_cell.length_b   1.000
_cell.length_c   1.000
_cell.angle_alpha   90.00
_cell.angle_beta   90.00
_cell.angle_gamma   90.00
#
_symmetry.space_group_name_H-M   'P 1'
#
loop_
_entity.id
_entity.type
_entity.pdbx_description
1 polymer ?
#
loop_
_entity_poly.entity_id
_entity_poly.type
_entity_poly.pdbx_seq_one_letter_code
_entity_poly.pdbx_strand_id
1 'polypeptide(L)'
;MLSLLPGCLSRRALVSARPLLSCALLAIVATASACATAPPPPPPPPPAGGGAAPPAATPGASAPAATRTEIDEGGAALLRAEGVDGAFVLFDAARGVTRVVNPDRAAARYVPASTFKIPNTIIGLETGVIPDERFTLRWDGVQRRVPDWNRDHDLASAMKHSVVWFYQEVARRIGAERMQAHLDALGYGNRDISGGIDQFWLTGGLRISPHEQIDFLRRLHAGALPCSARSLDIVKRILVLEQTPAYTLRGKTGMEMDERSSTGWLVGYVERGADTYFFATVLLGTGSDGERIMPLRRSLTRALLKRHGALPEDA
;
A
#
# COMPACT_ATOMS: atom_id res chain seq x y z
N MET A 1 -11.99 70.51 10.32
CA MET A 1 -13.20 70.61 11.13
C MET A 1 -13.44 69.24 11.67
N LEU A 2 -13.10 69.06 12.93
CA LEU A 2 -13.91 68.93 14.14
C LEU A 2 -14.84 67.73 13.99
N SER A 3 -14.80 66.72 14.79
CA SER A 3 -14.71 66.48 16.23
C SER A 3 -15.70 65.34 16.47
N LEU A 4 -15.62 64.32 17.27
CA LEU A 4 -15.32 64.02 18.66
C LEU A 4 -15.56 62.52 18.91
N LEU A 5 -14.70 61.91 19.63
CA LEU A 5 -15.00 60.78 20.53
C LEU A 5 -15.78 61.36 21.78
N PRO A 6 -16.48 60.61 22.59
CA PRO A 6 -15.96 59.55 23.46
C PRO A 6 -16.98 58.49 23.90
N GLY A 7 -16.53 57.49 24.71
CA GLY A 7 -17.40 56.74 25.57
C GLY A 7 -16.87 55.39 26.07
N CYS A 8 -15.98 55.44 27.05
CA CYS A 8 -15.57 54.33 27.91
C CYS A 8 -16.69 53.98 28.92
N LEU A 9 -17.06 52.72 29.08
CA LEU A 9 -17.66 52.22 30.33
C LEU A 9 -17.31 50.75 30.59
N SER A 10 -16.46 50.61 31.55
CA SER A 10 -16.13 49.42 32.34
C SER A 10 -17.37 48.84 33.04
N ARG A 11 -17.56 47.54 32.98
CA ARG A 11 -18.31 46.79 34.00
C ARG A 11 -17.53 45.56 34.45
N ARG A 12 -17.05 45.63 35.67
CA ARG A 12 -16.64 44.52 36.53
C ARG A 12 -17.89 43.74 36.94
N ALA A 13 -17.83 42.40 36.89
CA ALA A 13 -18.78 41.54 37.59
C ALA A 13 -18.01 40.36 38.20
N LEU A 14 -17.92 40.45 39.43
CA LEU A 14 -18.09 39.58 40.60
C LEU A 14 -17.82 38.09 40.41
N VAL A 15 -16.79 37.69 41.14
CA VAL A 15 -16.46 36.34 41.58
C VAL A 15 -17.50 35.88 42.59
N SER A 16 -18.16 34.74 42.33
CA SER A 16 -19.00 34.03 43.32
C SER A 16 -18.34 32.67 43.59
N ALA A 17 -17.79 32.57 44.79
CA ALA A 17 -17.32 31.32 45.38
C ALA A 17 -18.51 30.49 45.85
N ARG A 18 -18.54 29.21 45.59
CA ARG A 18 -19.44 28.21 46.19
C ARG A 18 -18.62 27.16 46.95
N PRO A 19 -19.11 26.73 48.14
CA PRO A 19 -18.34 25.90 49.07
C PRO A 19 -18.38 24.40 48.70
N LEU A 20 -17.30 23.73 49.06
CA LEU A 20 -17.10 22.30 49.06
C LEU A 20 -17.99 21.61 50.10
N LEU A 21 -18.88 20.70 49.70
CA LEU A 21 -19.48 19.71 50.58
C LEU A 21 -18.71 18.39 50.42
N SER A 22 -17.98 18.00 51.46
CA SER A 22 -17.44 16.68 51.66
C SER A 22 -18.56 15.70 51.98
N CYS A 23 -18.77 14.68 51.15
CA CYS A 23 -19.48 13.47 51.52
C CYS A 23 -18.47 12.34 51.64
N ALA A 24 -18.20 11.93 52.86
CA ALA A 24 -17.47 10.70 53.18
C ALA A 24 -18.38 9.49 52.89
N LEU A 25 -18.05 8.64 51.95
CA LEU A 25 -18.67 7.32 51.78
C LEU A 25 -17.74 6.27 52.35
N LEU A 26 -18.23 5.60 53.39
CA LEU A 26 -17.64 4.43 54.05
C LEU A 26 -17.69 3.25 53.06
N ALA A 27 -16.56 2.75 52.58
CA ALA A 27 -16.49 1.54 51.80
C ALA A 27 -16.30 0.34 52.72
N ILE A 28 -17.31 -0.53 52.75
CA ILE A 28 -17.23 -1.86 53.37
C ILE A 28 -16.47 -2.78 52.44
N VAL A 29 -15.26 -3.20 52.84
CA VAL A 29 -14.47 -4.20 52.13
C VAL A 29 -14.99 -5.58 52.54
N ALA A 30 -15.71 -6.23 51.63
CA ALA A 30 -16.02 -7.67 51.74
C ALA A 30 -14.88 -8.47 51.07
N THR A 31 -14.06 -9.13 51.88
CA THR A 31 -13.04 -10.07 51.40
C THR A 31 -13.69 -11.37 50.99
N ALA A 32 -13.91 -11.54 49.67
CA ALA A 32 -14.23 -12.84 49.11
C ALA A 32 -12.93 -13.61 48.83
N SER A 33 -12.71 -14.68 49.60
CA SER A 33 -11.62 -15.64 49.41
C SER A 33 -11.95 -16.47 48.17
N ALA A 34 -11.33 -16.16 47.02
CA ALA A 34 -11.45 -16.99 45.84
C ALA A 34 -10.37 -18.10 45.89
N CYS A 35 -10.81 -19.34 46.06
CA CYS A 35 -9.97 -20.53 45.80
C CYS A 35 -9.56 -20.50 44.31
N ALA A 36 -8.33 -20.14 44.03
CA ALA A 36 -7.74 -20.30 42.68
C ALA A 36 -7.42 -21.76 42.46
N THR A 37 -8.21 -22.44 41.63
CA THR A 37 -7.85 -23.77 41.09
C THR A 37 -6.71 -23.55 40.08
N ALA A 38 -5.60 -24.26 40.28
CA ALA A 38 -4.47 -24.28 39.40
C ALA A 38 -4.87 -24.74 37.97
N PRO A 39 -4.33 -24.15 36.90
CA PRO A 39 -4.59 -24.61 35.55
C PRO A 39 -4.10 -26.06 35.34
N PRO A 40 -4.78 -26.88 34.51
CA PRO A 40 -4.35 -28.23 34.23
C PRO A 40 -2.96 -28.22 33.53
N PRO A 41 -2.14 -29.27 33.73
CA PRO A 41 -0.85 -29.38 33.08
C PRO A 41 -1.01 -29.48 31.56
N PRO A 42 -0.03 -28.99 30.78
CA PRO A 42 -0.06 -29.10 29.32
C PRO A 42 -0.04 -30.56 28.86
N PRO A 43 -0.66 -30.89 27.72
CA PRO A 43 -0.65 -32.27 27.21
C PRO A 43 0.79 -32.72 26.86
N PRO A 44 1.11 -33.99 26.95
CA PRO A 44 2.43 -34.50 26.60
C PRO A 44 2.72 -34.28 25.10
N PRO A 45 3.97 -34.09 24.72
CA PRO A 45 4.34 -33.94 23.31
C PRO A 45 4.01 -35.26 22.55
N PRO A 46 3.63 -35.14 21.26
CA PRO A 46 3.38 -36.30 20.44
C PRO A 46 4.64 -37.17 20.30
N PRO A 47 4.50 -38.49 20.14
CA PRO A 47 5.68 -39.37 19.98
C PRO A 47 6.44 -39.00 18.73
N ALA A 48 7.78 -39.00 18.84
CA ALA A 48 8.69 -38.76 17.72
C ALA A 48 8.43 -39.79 16.62
N GLY A 49 7.74 -39.33 15.56
CA GLY A 49 7.50 -40.15 14.36
C GLY A 49 8.81 -40.46 13.67
N GLY A 50 9.02 -41.75 13.40
CA GLY A 50 10.21 -42.27 12.70
C GLY A 50 10.45 -41.53 11.39
N GLY A 51 11.71 -41.16 11.16
CA GLY A 51 12.16 -40.46 9.97
C GLY A 51 11.87 -41.24 8.70
N ALA A 52 10.91 -40.73 7.92
CA ALA A 52 10.83 -41.07 6.51
C ALA A 52 11.94 -40.33 5.77
N ALA A 53 12.78 -41.04 5.03
CA ALA A 53 13.79 -40.46 4.16
C ALA A 53 13.14 -39.45 3.19
N PRO A 54 13.79 -38.31 2.90
CA PRO A 54 13.27 -37.35 1.94
C PRO A 54 13.11 -38.02 0.57
N PRO A 55 12.03 -37.76 -0.18
CA PRO A 55 11.87 -38.27 -1.52
C PRO A 55 13.03 -37.78 -2.40
N ALA A 56 13.58 -38.68 -3.20
CA ALA A 56 14.64 -38.37 -4.16
C ALA A 56 14.24 -37.17 -5.04
N ALA A 57 15.12 -36.18 -5.15
CA ALA A 57 14.94 -35.03 -5.97
C ALA A 57 14.65 -35.46 -7.42
N THR A 58 13.52 -35.05 -7.96
CA THR A 58 13.17 -35.25 -9.37
C THR A 58 14.18 -34.45 -10.23
N PRO A 59 14.92 -35.07 -11.15
CA PRO A 59 15.82 -34.33 -12.04
C PRO A 59 14.96 -33.64 -13.12
N GLY A 60 14.84 -32.32 -13.07
CA GLY A 60 14.12 -31.57 -14.09
C GLY A 60 13.84 -30.10 -13.78
N ALA A 61 14.22 -29.55 -12.67
CA ALA A 61 14.18 -28.10 -12.48
C ALA A 61 15.40 -27.48 -13.18
N SER A 62 15.19 -27.01 -14.41
CA SER A 62 16.15 -26.14 -15.11
C SER A 62 16.52 -24.99 -14.19
N ALA A 63 17.80 -24.77 -13.94
CA ALA A 63 18.25 -23.59 -13.19
C ALA A 63 17.62 -22.33 -13.80
N PRO A 64 17.17 -21.37 -12.96
CA PRO A 64 16.59 -20.15 -13.49
C PRO A 64 17.59 -19.50 -14.45
N ALA A 65 17.17 -19.28 -15.70
CA ALA A 65 17.99 -18.60 -16.69
C ALA A 65 18.51 -17.29 -16.09
N ALA A 66 19.81 -17.02 -16.28
CA ALA A 66 20.43 -15.81 -15.76
C ALA A 66 19.62 -14.59 -16.22
N THR A 67 19.12 -13.80 -15.26
CA THR A 67 18.30 -12.62 -15.55
C THR A 67 19.18 -11.59 -16.27
N ARG A 68 18.83 -11.24 -17.51
CA ARG A 68 19.54 -10.22 -18.29
C ARG A 68 18.87 -8.86 -18.08
N THR A 69 19.68 -7.82 -17.86
CA THR A 69 19.22 -6.43 -17.81
C THR A 69 19.58 -5.69 -19.09
N GLU A 70 18.63 -4.98 -19.68
CA GLU A 70 18.77 -4.15 -20.87
C GLU A 70 18.37 -2.71 -20.52
N ILE A 71 19.18 -1.75 -20.93
CA ILE A 71 18.84 -0.31 -20.77
C ILE A 71 17.95 0.10 -21.97
N ASP A 72 16.81 0.69 -21.68
CA ASP A 72 15.87 1.17 -22.69
C ASP A 72 16.04 2.68 -22.95
N GLU A 73 16.99 3.03 -23.80
CA GLU A 73 17.22 4.41 -24.21
C GLU A 73 16.03 5.02 -24.98
N GLY A 74 15.29 4.20 -25.73
CA GLY A 74 14.08 4.65 -26.42
C GLY A 74 12.95 5.00 -25.45
N GLY A 75 12.82 4.24 -24.37
CA GLY A 75 11.91 4.59 -23.26
C GLY A 75 12.34 5.87 -22.56
N ALA A 76 13.64 6.06 -22.31
CA ALA A 76 14.16 7.30 -21.76
C ALA A 76 13.87 8.52 -22.67
N ALA A 77 13.94 8.32 -24.00
CA ALA A 77 13.56 9.36 -24.94
C ALA A 77 12.07 9.76 -24.86
N LEU A 78 11.17 8.77 -24.60
CA LEU A 78 9.74 9.05 -24.38
C LEU A 78 9.52 9.93 -23.12
N LEU A 79 10.18 9.63 -22.01
CA LEU A 79 10.07 10.46 -20.80
C LEU A 79 10.58 11.90 -21.06
N ARG A 80 11.73 12.00 -21.76
CA ARG A 80 12.29 13.33 -22.11
C ARG A 80 11.38 14.13 -23.04
N ALA A 81 10.73 13.49 -24.01
CA ALA A 81 9.79 14.15 -24.93
C ALA A 81 8.59 14.75 -24.19
N GLU A 82 8.14 14.08 -23.12
CA GLU A 82 7.10 14.59 -22.24
C GLU A 82 7.63 15.57 -21.18
N GLY A 83 8.93 15.85 -21.16
CA GLY A 83 9.54 16.77 -20.19
C GLY A 83 9.38 16.31 -18.74
N VAL A 84 9.45 15.00 -18.47
CA VAL A 84 9.33 14.45 -17.12
C VAL A 84 10.54 13.63 -16.74
N ASP A 85 10.93 13.71 -15.47
CA ASP A 85 11.92 12.83 -14.85
C ASP A 85 11.22 11.57 -14.31
N GLY A 86 11.95 10.46 -14.16
CA GLY A 86 11.41 9.23 -13.63
C GLY A 86 12.10 7.98 -14.15
N ALA A 87 11.50 6.84 -13.86
CA ALA A 87 11.97 5.53 -14.31
C ALA A 87 10.82 4.61 -14.72
N PHE A 88 11.17 3.66 -15.55
CA PHE A 88 10.33 2.50 -15.86
C PHE A 88 11.17 1.23 -15.79
N VAL A 89 10.63 0.20 -15.13
CA VAL A 89 11.20 -1.13 -15.09
C VAL A 89 10.15 -2.11 -15.60
N LEU A 90 10.55 -2.97 -16.53
CA LEU A 90 9.74 -4.07 -17.05
C LEU A 90 10.51 -5.37 -16.89
N PHE A 91 9.92 -6.37 -16.25
CA PHE A 91 10.42 -7.72 -16.20
C PHE A 91 9.54 -8.64 -17.07
N ASP A 92 10.13 -9.18 -18.12
CA ASP A 92 9.56 -10.21 -19.00
C ASP A 92 9.84 -11.59 -18.39
N ALA A 93 8.82 -12.20 -17.81
CA ALA A 93 9.00 -13.46 -17.08
C ALA A 93 9.32 -14.64 -17.99
N ALA A 94 8.80 -14.65 -19.22
CA ALA A 94 9.04 -15.73 -20.17
C ALA A 94 10.50 -15.73 -20.68
N ARG A 95 11.08 -14.54 -20.86
CA ARG A 95 12.45 -14.38 -21.36
C ARG A 95 13.51 -14.19 -20.28
N GLY A 96 13.10 -13.95 -19.03
CA GLY A 96 14.03 -13.62 -17.95
C GLY A 96 14.76 -12.28 -18.16
N VAL A 97 14.14 -11.32 -18.86
CA VAL A 97 14.75 -10.05 -19.24
C VAL A 97 14.13 -8.91 -18.44
N THR A 98 14.99 -8.10 -17.82
CA THR A 98 14.60 -6.82 -17.19
C THR A 98 15.00 -5.66 -18.10
N ARG A 99 14.04 -4.83 -18.50
CA ARG A 99 14.29 -3.59 -19.23
C ARG A 99 14.14 -2.39 -18.31
N VAL A 100 15.11 -1.48 -18.38
CA VAL A 100 15.19 -0.37 -17.42
C VAL A 100 15.37 0.95 -18.15
N VAL A 101 14.48 1.86 -17.90
CA VAL A 101 14.58 3.29 -18.24
C VAL A 101 15.13 4.02 -17.02
N ASN A 102 16.20 4.80 -17.21
CA ASN A 102 16.89 5.58 -16.17
C ASN A 102 17.30 4.73 -14.94
N PRO A 103 18.38 3.93 -15.04
CA PRO A 103 18.79 2.99 -14.00
C PRO A 103 18.96 3.60 -12.61
N ASP A 104 19.55 4.80 -12.50
CA ASP A 104 19.74 5.48 -11.23
C ASP A 104 18.39 5.81 -10.55
N ARG A 105 17.41 6.25 -11.34
CA ARG A 105 16.05 6.49 -10.86
C ARG A 105 15.33 5.20 -10.52
N ALA A 106 15.59 4.14 -11.26
CA ALA A 106 15.01 2.82 -11.00
C ALA A 106 15.55 2.17 -9.71
N ALA A 107 16.78 2.46 -9.33
CA ALA A 107 17.39 2.00 -8.08
C ALA A 107 17.01 2.83 -6.86
N ALA A 108 16.68 4.11 -7.05
CA ALA A 108 16.32 5.01 -5.96
C ALA A 108 14.95 4.66 -5.37
N ARG A 109 14.80 4.91 -4.06
CA ARG A 109 13.55 4.67 -3.32
C ARG A 109 12.72 5.95 -3.20
N TYR A 110 11.42 5.84 -3.41
CA TYR A 110 10.45 6.92 -3.31
C TYR A 110 9.30 6.54 -2.38
N VAL A 111 8.51 7.54 -1.94
CA VAL A 111 7.29 7.28 -1.18
C VAL A 111 6.32 6.43 -2.03
N PRO A 112 5.78 5.31 -1.53
CA PRO A 112 4.91 4.44 -2.32
C PRO A 112 3.54 5.05 -2.59
N ALA A 113 3.09 5.98 -1.78
CA ALA A 113 1.75 6.54 -1.83
C ALA A 113 0.68 5.42 -1.94
N SER A 114 -0.28 5.57 -2.85
CA SER A 114 -1.37 4.58 -2.96
C SER A 114 -0.97 3.21 -3.52
N THR A 115 0.28 2.98 -3.95
CA THR A 115 0.73 1.62 -4.29
C THR A 115 0.81 0.73 -3.04
N PHE A 116 1.01 1.34 -1.86
CA PHE A 116 0.98 0.66 -0.57
C PHE A 116 -0.36 0.01 -0.25
N LYS A 117 -1.44 0.38 -0.91
CA LYS A 117 -2.74 -0.28 -0.74
C LYS A 117 -2.69 -1.78 -1.05
N ILE A 118 -1.75 -2.23 -1.90
CA ILE A 118 -1.56 -3.66 -2.18
C ILE A 118 -1.11 -4.40 -0.91
N PRO A 119 0.05 -4.10 -0.29
CA PRO A 119 0.44 -4.76 0.95
C PRO A 119 -0.51 -4.46 2.11
N ASN A 120 -1.09 -3.24 2.22
CA ASN A 120 -2.06 -2.92 3.27
C ASN A 120 -3.30 -3.85 3.20
N THR A 121 -3.79 -4.17 1.99
CA THR A 121 -4.88 -5.13 1.81
C THR A 121 -4.47 -6.53 2.24
N ILE A 122 -3.28 -7.00 1.82
CA ILE A 122 -2.76 -8.31 2.25
C ILE A 122 -2.72 -8.38 3.78
N ILE A 123 -2.11 -7.39 4.42
CA ILE A 123 -1.98 -7.34 5.89
C ILE A 123 -3.36 -7.27 6.56
N GLY A 124 -4.29 -6.49 6.02
CA GLY A 124 -5.65 -6.41 6.54
C GLY A 124 -6.40 -7.74 6.49
N LEU A 125 -6.21 -8.52 5.42
CA LEU A 125 -6.78 -9.87 5.27
C LEU A 125 -6.11 -10.88 6.21
N GLU A 126 -4.78 -10.90 6.30
CA GLU A 126 -4.02 -11.82 7.15
C GLU A 126 -4.25 -11.56 8.65
N THR A 127 -4.48 -10.32 9.04
CA THR A 127 -4.78 -9.96 10.45
C THR A 127 -6.26 -10.10 10.80
N GLY A 128 -7.13 -10.47 9.84
CA GLY A 128 -8.57 -10.57 10.03
C GLY A 128 -9.29 -9.23 10.18
N VAL A 129 -8.59 -8.10 10.06
CA VAL A 129 -9.21 -6.75 10.05
C VAL A 129 -10.12 -6.58 8.84
N ILE A 130 -9.73 -7.18 7.72
CA ILE A 130 -10.57 -7.36 6.53
C ILE A 130 -10.95 -8.84 6.48
N PRO A 131 -12.19 -9.22 6.82
CA PRO A 131 -12.60 -10.62 6.82
C PRO A 131 -12.68 -11.20 5.41
N ASP A 132 -13.10 -10.41 4.43
CA ASP A 132 -13.23 -10.81 3.03
C ASP A 132 -13.35 -9.60 2.08
N GLU A 133 -13.55 -9.86 0.78
CA GLU A 133 -13.68 -8.82 -0.26
C GLU A 133 -14.97 -7.98 -0.17
N ARG A 134 -15.97 -8.42 0.63
CA ARG A 134 -17.22 -7.68 0.88
C ARG A 134 -17.10 -6.73 2.06
N PHE A 135 -15.97 -6.73 2.75
CA PHE A 135 -15.72 -5.82 3.87
C PHE A 135 -15.98 -4.38 3.47
N THR A 136 -16.94 -3.75 4.13
CA THR A 136 -17.40 -2.39 3.82
C THR A 136 -17.14 -1.47 5.00
N LEU A 137 -16.64 -0.27 4.71
CA LEU A 137 -16.59 0.84 5.66
C LEU A 137 -17.58 1.92 5.23
N ARG A 138 -18.36 2.39 6.21
CA ARG A 138 -19.25 3.54 6.01
C ARG A 138 -18.43 4.81 5.92
N TRP A 139 -18.86 5.69 5.03
CA TRP A 139 -18.30 7.02 4.91
C TRP A 139 -18.51 7.81 6.21
N ASP A 140 -17.49 8.54 6.61
CA ASP A 140 -17.46 9.33 7.84
C ASP A 140 -18.17 10.70 7.74
N GLY A 141 -18.81 10.99 6.58
CA GLY A 141 -19.49 12.26 6.33
C GLY A 141 -18.56 13.41 5.95
N VAL A 142 -17.24 13.23 5.98
CA VAL A 142 -16.27 14.28 5.64
C VAL A 142 -16.17 14.45 4.13
N GLN A 143 -16.52 15.65 3.63
CA GLN A 143 -16.41 16.00 2.21
C GLN A 143 -14.93 16.16 1.80
N ARG A 144 -14.47 15.34 0.87
CA ARG A 144 -13.12 15.33 0.31
C ARG A 144 -13.11 15.82 -1.13
N ARG A 145 -11.96 16.33 -1.60
CA ARG A 145 -11.80 16.84 -2.98
C ARG A 145 -12.12 15.83 -4.07
N VAL A 146 -11.93 14.54 -3.80
CA VAL A 146 -12.22 13.46 -4.75
C VAL A 146 -13.66 13.01 -4.53
N PRO A 147 -14.60 13.28 -5.45
CA PRO A 147 -16.03 12.98 -5.26
C PRO A 147 -16.30 11.50 -4.97
N ASP A 148 -15.59 10.60 -5.64
CA ASP A 148 -15.72 9.15 -5.44
C ASP A 148 -15.38 8.69 -4.01
N TRP A 149 -14.70 9.51 -3.19
CA TRP A 149 -14.36 9.16 -1.81
C TRP A 149 -15.49 9.48 -0.81
N ASN A 150 -16.52 10.21 -1.24
CA ASN A 150 -17.59 10.73 -0.38
C ASN A 150 -18.80 9.80 -0.36
N ARG A 151 -18.57 8.52 -0.13
CA ARG A 151 -19.58 7.47 -0.03
C ARG A 151 -19.02 6.24 0.68
N ASP A 152 -19.88 5.29 1.01
CA ASP A 152 -19.50 3.97 1.51
C ASP A 152 -18.65 3.20 0.48
N HIS A 153 -17.69 2.44 0.95
CA HIS A 153 -16.83 1.62 0.09
C HIS A 153 -16.68 0.20 0.63
N ASP A 154 -16.81 -0.77 -0.26
CA ASP A 154 -16.27 -2.11 -0.08
C ASP A 154 -14.76 -2.14 -0.46
N LEU A 155 -14.10 -3.26 -0.21
CA LEU A 155 -12.68 -3.42 -0.47
C LEU A 155 -12.31 -3.20 -1.95
N ALA A 156 -13.13 -3.71 -2.88
CA ALA A 156 -12.88 -3.61 -4.32
C ALA A 156 -13.02 -2.16 -4.81
N SER A 157 -14.09 -1.47 -4.40
CA SER A 157 -14.30 -0.06 -4.75
C SER A 157 -13.27 0.86 -4.11
N ALA A 158 -12.84 0.58 -2.85
CA ALA A 158 -11.78 1.33 -2.18
C ALA A 158 -10.44 1.21 -2.90
N MET A 159 -10.09 0.01 -3.43
CA MET A 159 -8.91 -0.20 -4.26
C MET A 159 -9.03 0.54 -5.59
N LYS A 160 -10.15 0.37 -6.30
CA LYS A 160 -10.43 0.98 -7.61
C LYS A 160 -10.35 2.51 -7.58
N HIS A 161 -11.01 3.14 -6.61
CA HIS A 161 -11.05 4.60 -6.45
C HIS A 161 -9.90 5.14 -5.60
N SER A 162 -9.00 4.25 -5.14
CA SER A 162 -7.83 4.63 -4.34
C SER A 162 -8.16 5.39 -3.06
N VAL A 163 -9.23 5.00 -2.36
CA VAL A 163 -9.80 5.71 -1.22
C VAL A 163 -8.82 5.75 -0.05
N VAL A 164 -8.32 6.94 0.28
CA VAL A 164 -7.27 7.09 1.30
C VAL A 164 -7.83 6.81 2.70
N TRP A 165 -8.97 7.41 3.06
CA TRP A 165 -9.55 7.27 4.40
C TRP A 165 -9.89 5.82 4.75
N PHE A 166 -10.32 5.01 3.75
CA PHE A 166 -10.60 3.58 3.94
C PHE A 166 -9.35 2.83 4.40
N TYR A 167 -8.23 3.04 3.71
CA TYR A 167 -6.97 2.37 4.02
C TYR A 167 -6.28 2.92 5.26
N GLN A 168 -6.52 4.17 5.62
CA GLN A 168 -6.11 4.74 6.89
C GLN A 168 -6.84 4.06 8.05
N GLU A 169 -8.14 3.85 7.93
CA GLU A 169 -8.93 3.14 8.94
C GLU A 169 -8.50 1.67 9.05
N VAL A 170 -8.28 0.98 7.93
CA VAL A 170 -7.71 -0.38 7.93
C VAL A 170 -6.38 -0.40 8.68
N ALA A 171 -5.46 0.51 8.39
CA ALA A 171 -4.15 0.57 9.04
C ALA A 171 -4.26 0.84 10.55
N ARG A 172 -5.15 1.74 10.98
CA ARG A 172 -5.42 1.97 12.41
C ARG A 172 -5.92 0.72 13.11
N ARG A 173 -6.83 -0.04 12.50
CA ARG A 173 -7.35 -1.32 13.04
C ARG A 173 -6.31 -2.42 13.07
N ILE A 174 -5.38 -2.46 12.10
CA ILE A 174 -4.24 -3.37 12.13
C ILE A 174 -3.35 -3.05 13.34
N GLY A 175 -3.03 -1.77 13.55
CA GLY A 175 -2.13 -1.29 14.61
C GLY A 175 -0.66 -1.42 14.23
N ALA A 176 0.19 -0.62 14.90
CA ALA A 176 1.60 -0.46 14.50
C ALA A 176 2.41 -1.76 14.63
N GLU A 177 2.23 -2.51 15.72
CA GLU A 177 2.97 -3.75 15.97
C GLU A 177 2.73 -4.80 14.88
N ARG A 178 1.46 -5.11 14.57
CA ARG A 178 1.11 -6.08 13.53
C ARG A 178 1.50 -5.58 12.14
N MET A 179 1.32 -4.28 11.87
CA MET A 179 1.74 -3.67 10.61
C MET A 179 3.23 -3.85 10.38
N GLN A 180 4.07 -3.55 11.39
CA GLN A 180 5.53 -3.72 11.29
C GLN A 180 5.92 -5.17 11.06
N ALA A 181 5.39 -6.09 11.86
CA ALA A 181 5.70 -7.53 11.74
C ALA A 181 5.38 -8.08 10.34
N HIS A 182 4.21 -7.75 9.79
CA HIS A 182 3.85 -8.16 8.43
C HIS A 182 4.68 -7.46 7.36
N LEU A 183 4.97 -6.18 7.53
CA LEU A 183 5.79 -5.42 6.57
C LEU A 183 7.22 -5.99 6.49
N ASP A 184 7.78 -6.38 7.64
CA ASP A 184 9.07 -7.07 7.73
C ASP A 184 9.05 -8.43 7.03
N ALA A 185 8.02 -9.22 7.27
CA ALA A 185 7.84 -10.53 6.63
C ALA A 185 7.64 -10.42 5.10
N LEU A 186 6.90 -9.40 4.64
CA LEU A 186 6.72 -9.11 3.22
C LEU A 186 8.01 -8.60 2.56
N GLY A 187 8.95 -8.03 3.33
CA GLY A 187 10.17 -7.41 2.80
C GLY A 187 9.85 -6.24 1.86
N TYR A 188 8.89 -5.38 2.19
CA TYR A 188 8.43 -4.31 1.33
C TYR A 188 9.23 -3.02 1.54
N GLY A 189 10.04 -2.64 0.56
CA GLY A 189 10.86 -1.42 0.59
C GLY A 189 11.79 -1.35 1.81
N ASN A 190 11.92 -0.16 2.41
CA ASN A 190 12.73 0.05 3.61
C ASN A 190 12.03 -0.36 4.92
N ARG A 191 10.77 -0.78 4.87
CA ARG A 191 9.96 -1.25 6.03
C ARG A 191 9.77 -0.24 7.16
N ASP A 192 9.98 1.04 6.89
CA ASP A 192 9.88 2.11 7.86
C ASP A 192 8.43 2.60 8.01
N ILE A 193 7.80 2.35 9.17
CA ILE A 193 6.45 2.83 9.49
C ILE A 193 6.44 4.13 10.31
N SER A 194 7.56 4.83 10.40
CA SER A 194 7.64 6.13 11.07
C SER A 194 6.75 7.19 10.40
N GLY A 195 6.30 8.16 11.16
CA GLY A 195 5.41 9.23 10.68
C GLY A 195 3.92 8.99 10.95
N GLY A 196 3.57 7.90 11.66
CA GLY A 196 2.20 7.57 12.05
C GLY A 196 1.58 6.42 11.27
N ILE A 197 0.82 5.56 12.00
CA ILE A 197 0.27 4.30 11.46
C ILE A 197 -0.61 4.48 10.22
N ASP A 198 -1.22 5.61 10.04
CA ASP A 198 -2.09 5.93 8.92
C ASP A 198 -1.49 6.95 7.92
N GLN A 199 -0.19 7.32 8.11
CA GLN A 199 0.53 8.29 7.29
C GLN A 199 1.85 7.78 6.70
N PHE A 200 2.46 6.73 7.27
CA PHE A 200 3.84 6.33 6.95
C PHE A 200 4.10 6.05 5.46
N TRP A 201 3.07 5.65 4.69
CA TRP A 201 3.16 5.42 3.24
C TRP A 201 2.78 6.64 2.38
N LEU A 202 2.25 7.70 2.99
CA LEU A 202 1.84 8.95 2.34
C LEU A 202 2.91 10.03 2.52
N THR A 203 3.19 10.38 3.77
CA THR A 203 4.11 11.47 4.15
C THR A 203 5.19 11.03 5.14
N GLY A 204 5.12 9.79 5.66
CA GLY A 204 6.08 9.25 6.63
C GLY A 204 7.32 8.62 6.00
N GLY A 205 7.94 7.65 6.71
CA GLY A 205 9.26 7.10 6.40
C GLY A 205 9.32 6.03 5.33
N LEU A 206 8.20 5.42 4.94
CA LEU A 206 8.23 4.29 3.99
C LEU A 206 8.71 4.70 2.61
N ARG A 207 9.68 3.96 2.07
CA ARG A 207 10.24 4.16 0.73
C ARG A 207 10.41 2.83 0.01
N ILE A 208 10.22 2.84 -1.31
CA ILE A 208 10.39 1.66 -2.18
C ILE A 208 10.90 2.10 -3.56
N SER A 209 11.74 1.28 -4.18
CA SER A 209 12.22 1.50 -5.53
C SER A 209 11.37 0.79 -6.59
N PRO A 210 11.43 1.19 -7.87
CA PRO A 210 10.84 0.45 -8.98
C PRO A 210 11.25 -1.03 -9.02
N HIS A 211 12.52 -1.34 -8.79
CA HIS A 211 13.00 -2.73 -8.74
C HIS A 211 12.35 -3.53 -7.60
N GLU A 212 12.23 -2.95 -6.41
CA GLU A 212 11.58 -3.59 -5.27
C GLU A 212 10.07 -3.78 -5.49
N GLN A 213 9.41 -2.86 -6.20
CA GLN A 213 8.01 -3.04 -6.63
C GLN A 213 7.86 -4.26 -7.55
N ILE A 214 8.78 -4.42 -8.53
CA ILE A 214 8.81 -5.60 -9.42
C ILE A 214 8.99 -6.89 -8.62
N ASP A 215 9.97 -6.93 -7.70
CA ASP A 215 10.19 -8.12 -6.88
C ASP A 215 8.96 -8.48 -6.04
N PHE A 216 8.37 -7.50 -5.39
CA PHE A 216 7.14 -7.70 -4.60
C PHE A 216 5.98 -8.23 -5.46
N LEU A 217 5.74 -7.65 -6.65
CA LEU A 217 4.68 -8.08 -7.56
C LEU A 217 4.92 -9.48 -8.14
N ARG A 218 6.16 -9.85 -8.43
CA ARG A 218 6.54 -11.20 -8.86
C ARG A 218 6.22 -12.24 -7.77
N ARG A 219 6.60 -11.95 -6.52
CA ARG A 219 6.29 -12.82 -5.37
C ARG A 219 4.78 -12.90 -5.11
N LEU A 220 4.04 -11.79 -5.24
CA LEU A 220 2.59 -11.77 -5.16
C LEU A 220 1.95 -12.68 -6.22
N HIS A 221 2.37 -12.54 -7.47
CA HIS A 221 1.84 -13.32 -8.60
C HIS A 221 2.14 -14.82 -8.43
N ALA A 222 3.37 -15.16 -8.06
CA ALA A 222 3.83 -16.53 -7.86
C ALA A 222 3.27 -17.21 -6.58
N GLY A 223 2.55 -16.47 -5.71
CA GLY A 223 2.12 -17.01 -4.42
C GLY A 223 3.27 -17.22 -3.43
N ALA A 224 4.40 -16.55 -3.62
CA ALA A 224 5.62 -16.70 -2.82
C ALA A 224 5.76 -15.68 -1.68
N LEU A 225 4.75 -14.87 -1.44
CA LEU A 225 4.67 -14.03 -0.24
C LEU A 225 4.23 -14.89 0.96
N PRO A 226 4.68 -14.57 2.19
CA PRO A 226 4.30 -15.32 3.41
C PRO A 226 2.87 -14.98 3.85
N CYS A 227 1.90 -15.34 3.01
CA CYS A 227 0.49 -15.01 3.16
C CYS A 227 -0.36 -16.18 2.66
N SER A 228 -1.61 -16.26 3.10
CA SER A 228 -2.55 -17.28 2.64
C SER A 228 -2.86 -17.12 1.14
N ALA A 229 -3.03 -18.25 0.44
CA ALA A 229 -3.45 -18.23 -0.98
C ALA A 229 -4.76 -17.45 -1.15
N ARG A 230 -5.70 -17.57 -0.22
CA ARG A 230 -6.96 -16.82 -0.21
C ARG A 230 -6.74 -15.30 -0.26
N SER A 231 -5.86 -14.76 0.59
CA SER A 231 -5.57 -13.32 0.62
C SER A 231 -4.94 -12.85 -0.68
N LEU A 232 -3.99 -13.62 -1.22
CA LEU A 232 -3.34 -13.31 -2.50
C LEU A 232 -4.35 -13.33 -3.66
N ASP A 233 -5.27 -14.29 -3.68
CA ASP A 233 -6.30 -14.38 -4.73
C ASP A 233 -7.30 -13.22 -4.66
N ILE A 234 -7.72 -12.81 -3.47
CA ILE A 234 -8.58 -11.62 -3.30
C ILE A 234 -7.85 -10.39 -3.86
N VAL A 235 -6.59 -10.18 -3.46
CA VAL A 235 -5.81 -9.03 -3.94
C VAL A 235 -5.64 -9.05 -5.46
N LYS A 236 -5.30 -10.18 -6.06
CA LYS A 236 -5.20 -10.31 -7.52
C LYS A 236 -6.51 -9.95 -8.24
N ARG A 237 -7.67 -10.37 -7.70
CA ARG A 237 -8.98 -10.02 -8.29
C ARG A 237 -9.27 -8.52 -8.24
N ILE A 238 -9.06 -7.86 -7.12
CA ILE A 238 -9.39 -6.44 -6.96
C ILE A 238 -8.36 -5.49 -7.61
N LEU A 239 -7.21 -6.01 -8.08
CA LEU A 239 -6.21 -5.25 -8.81
C LEU A 239 -6.48 -5.15 -10.33
N VAL A 240 -7.50 -5.79 -10.85
CA VAL A 240 -7.84 -5.73 -12.28
C VAL A 240 -8.17 -4.28 -12.66
N LEU A 241 -7.36 -3.71 -13.54
CA LEU A 241 -7.58 -2.39 -14.16
C LEU A 241 -8.30 -2.52 -15.48
N GLU A 242 -7.97 -3.57 -16.23
CA GLU A 242 -8.51 -3.83 -17.56
C GLU A 242 -8.43 -5.33 -17.86
N GLN A 243 -9.47 -5.87 -18.47
CA GLN A 243 -9.51 -7.25 -18.92
C GLN A 243 -10.17 -7.33 -20.30
N THR A 244 -9.47 -7.94 -21.23
CA THR A 244 -9.90 -8.18 -22.60
C THR A 244 -9.68 -9.66 -22.95
N PRO A 245 -10.17 -10.16 -24.11
CA PRO A 245 -9.79 -11.49 -24.56
C PRO A 245 -8.28 -11.67 -24.83
N ALA A 246 -7.55 -10.55 -25.09
CA ALA A 246 -6.13 -10.59 -25.44
C ALA A 246 -5.21 -10.49 -24.23
N TYR A 247 -5.64 -9.84 -23.13
CA TYR A 247 -4.81 -9.63 -21.93
C TYR A 247 -5.62 -9.25 -20.70
N THR A 248 -5.00 -9.43 -19.54
CA THR A 248 -5.46 -8.85 -18.28
C THR A 248 -4.37 -7.95 -17.70
N LEU A 249 -4.69 -6.67 -17.54
CA LEU A 249 -3.82 -5.69 -16.88
C LEU A 249 -4.27 -5.53 -15.42
N ARG A 250 -3.38 -5.84 -14.50
CA ARG A 250 -3.57 -5.59 -13.07
C ARG A 250 -2.57 -4.57 -12.56
N GLY A 251 -2.99 -3.71 -11.66
CA GLY A 251 -2.08 -2.72 -11.12
C GLY A 251 -2.69 -1.74 -10.17
N LYS A 252 -1.83 -0.86 -9.67
CA LYS A 252 -2.21 0.22 -8.76
C LYS A 252 -1.46 1.50 -9.06
N THR A 253 -2.21 2.59 -9.12
CA THR A 253 -1.63 3.93 -9.18
C THR A 253 -1.23 4.43 -7.80
N GLY A 254 -0.20 5.26 -7.73
CA GLY A 254 0.16 6.06 -6.57
C GLY A 254 0.28 7.53 -6.98
N MET A 255 -0.01 8.43 -6.06
CA MET A 255 0.27 9.85 -6.22
C MET A 255 0.53 10.45 -4.86
N GLU A 256 1.67 11.08 -4.74
CA GLU A 256 2.04 11.97 -3.65
C GLU A 256 2.31 13.34 -4.27
N MET A 257 1.83 14.37 -3.63
CA MET A 257 2.07 15.77 -4.00
C MET A 257 2.18 16.60 -2.73
N ASP A 258 3.25 17.35 -2.63
CA ASP A 258 3.39 18.43 -1.66
C ASP A 258 3.83 19.73 -2.38
N GLU A 259 4.16 20.75 -1.64
CA GLU A 259 4.59 22.04 -2.21
C GLU A 259 5.94 21.96 -2.97
N ARG A 260 6.74 20.93 -2.71
CA ARG A 260 8.13 20.79 -3.20
C ARG A 260 8.25 19.73 -4.29
N SER A 261 7.51 18.65 -4.17
CA SER A 261 7.69 17.46 -5.01
C SER A 261 6.37 16.82 -5.40
N SER A 262 6.43 16.08 -6.49
CA SER A 262 5.34 15.18 -6.92
C SER A 262 5.92 13.85 -7.32
N THR A 263 5.32 12.77 -6.83
CA THR A 263 5.70 11.39 -7.15
C THR A 263 4.49 10.61 -7.66
N GLY A 264 4.49 10.28 -8.94
CA GLY A 264 3.42 9.55 -9.59
C GLY A 264 3.81 8.12 -9.94
N TRP A 265 3.02 7.12 -9.51
CA TRP A 265 3.26 5.71 -9.75
C TRP A 265 2.18 5.05 -10.60
N LEU A 266 2.59 4.08 -11.42
CA LEU A 266 1.75 2.97 -11.87
C LEU A 266 2.59 1.69 -11.82
N VAL A 267 2.16 0.74 -10.97
CA VAL A 267 2.83 -0.55 -10.81
C VAL A 267 1.85 -1.68 -11.04
N GLY A 268 2.32 -2.80 -11.57
CA GLY A 268 1.42 -3.90 -11.86
C GLY A 268 2.04 -5.00 -12.71
N TYR A 269 1.16 -5.77 -13.35
CA TYR A 269 1.56 -6.79 -14.30
C TYR A 269 0.48 -6.99 -15.37
N VAL A 270 0.92 -7.46 -16.53
CA VAL A 270 0.08 -7.85 -17.67
C VAL A 270 0.23 -9.35 -17.86
N GLU A 271 -0.90 -10.05 -17.90
CA GLU A 271 -0.98 -11.45 -18.32
C GLU A 271 -1.51 -11.49 -19.76
N ARG A 272 -0.74 -12.07 -20.67
CA ARG A 272 -1.06 -12.19 -22.11
C ARG A 272 -0.78 -13.60 -22.59
N GLY A 273 -1.82 -14.41 -22.72
CA GLY A 273 -1.65 -15.83 -22.98
C GLY A 273 -0.86 -16.51 -21.86
N ALA A 274 0.27 -17.13 -22.20
CA ALA A 274 1.20 -17.73 -21.24
C ALA A 274 2.25 -16.76 -20.69
N ASP A 275 2.35 -15.55 -21.25
CA ASP A 275 3.36 -14.58 -20.90
C ASP A 275 2.89 -13.66 -19.77
N THR A 276 3.80 -13.31 -18.85
CA THR A 276 3.55 -12.33 -17.80
C THR A 276 4.65 -11.28 -17.79
N TYR A 277 4.23 -10.02 -17.78
CA TYR A 277 5.11 -8.85 -17.76
C TYR A 277 4.84 -8.03 -16.51
N PHE A 278 5.84 -7.90 -15.63
CA PHE A 278 5.74 -7.07 -14.42
C PHE A 278 6.33 -5.70 -14.70
N PHE A 279 5.67 -4.64 -14.26
CA PHE A 279 6.11 -3.29 -14.55
C PHE A 279 5.99 -2.36 -13.34
N ALA A 280 6.89 -1.38 -13.27
CA ALA A 280 6.83 -0.28 -12.33
C ALA A 280 7.29 1.00 -13.02
N THR A 281 6.38 1.97 -13.10
CA THR A 281 6.65 3.34 -13.56
C THR A 281 6.64 4.25 -12.36
N VAL A 282 7.65 5.10 -12.23
CA VAL A 282 7.66 6.26 -11.33
C VAL A 282 7.96 7.51 -12.13
N LEU A 283 7.14 8.54 -11.98
CA LEU A 283 7.36 9.87 -12.56
C LEU A 283 7.57 10.87 -11.42
N LEU A 284 8.53 11.75 -11.61
CA LEU A 284 8.99 12.70 -10.60
C LEU A 284 8.84 14.13 -11.15
N GLY A 285 8.46 15.05 -10.28
CA GLY A 285 8.34 16.46 -10.62
C GLY A 285 8.38 17.34 -9.38
N THR A 286 8.26 18.64 -9.59
CA THR A 286 8.04 19.62 -8.54
C THR A 286 6.59 19.59 -8.05
N GLY A 287 6.25 20.30 -6.98
CA GLY A 287 4.90 20.37 -6.46
C GLY A 287 3.85 20.80 -7.48
N SER A 288 4.21 21.70 -8.40
CA SER A 288 3.32 22.18 -9.48
C SER A 288 3.09 21.17 -10.61
N ASP A 289 3.90 20.11 -10.70
CA ASP A 289 3.80 19.11 -11.77
C ASP A 289 2.76 18.02 -11.50
N GLY A 290 2.22 17.96 -10.28
CA GLY A 290 1.38 16.84 -9.85
C GLY A 290 0.14 16.60 -10.71
N GLU A 291 -0.55 17.67 -11.14
CA GLU A 291 -1.73 17.55 -12.00
C GLU A 291 -1.38 17.00 -13.39
N ARG A 292 -0.21 17.36 -13.92
CA ARG A 292 0.32 16.85 -15.19
C ARG A 292 0.78 15.40 -15.07
N ILE A 293 1.48 15.04 -13.99
CA ILE A 293 1.99 13.69 -13.73
C ILE A 293 0.85 12.68 -13.54
N MET A 294 -0.27 13.12 -12.98
CA MET A 294 -1.39 12.24 -12.64
C MET A 294 -1.96 11.46 -13.84
N PRO A 295 -2.31 12.05 -14.99
CA PRO A 295 -2.67 11.31 -16.20
C PRO A 295 -1.45 10.67 -16.87
N LEU A 296 -0.31 11.38 -16.91
CA LEU A 296 0.87 11.01 -17.67
C LEU A 296 1.48 9.67 -17.22
N ARG A 297 1.44 9.35 -15.91
CA ARG A 297 1.88 8.03 -15.40
C ARG A 297 1.14 6.85 -16.05
N ARG A 298 -0.12 7.05 -16.49
CA ARG A 298 -0.90 6.01 -17.19
C ARG A 298 -0.54 5.94 -18.67
N SER A 299 -0.54 7.09 -19.37
CA SER A 299 -0.26 7.12 -20.80
C SER A 299 1.15 6.67 -21.12
N LEU A 300 2.17 7.15 -20.39
CA LEU A 300 3.56 6.72 -20.56
C LEU A 300 3.76 5.23 -20.23
N THR A 301 3.16 4.74 -19.15
CA THR A 301 3.24 3.29 -18.84
C THR A 301 2.67 2.47 -19.99
N ARG A 302 1.50 2.84 -20.52
CA ARG A 302 0.90 2.11 -21.66
C ARG A 302 1.79 2.16 -22.90
N ALA A 303 2.34 3.33 -23.23
CA ALA A 303 3.27 3.48 -24.35
C ALA A 303 4.52 2.59 -24.21
N LEU A 304 5.10 2.54 -23.00
CA LEU A 304 6.24 1.69 -22.69
C LEU A 304 5.89 0.20 -22.73
N LEU A 305 4.71 -0.21 -22.23
CA LEU A 305 4.24 -1.58 -22.31
C LEU A 305 4.00 -2.02 -23.76
N LYS A 306 3.41 -1.16 -24.61
CA LYS A 306 3.25 -1.41 -26.04
C LYS A 306 4.59 -1.56 -26.75
N ARG A 307 5.51 -0.62 -26.52
CA ARG A 307 6.87 -0.64 -27.06
C ARG A 307 7.58 -1.98 -26.84
N HIS A 308 7.32 -2.66 -25.73
CA HIS A 308 7.92 -3.95 -25.39
C HIS A 308 7.01 -5.15 -25.67
N GLY A 309 5.89 -4.96 -26.35
CA GLY A 309 4.95 -6.03 -26.71
C GLY A 309 4.18 -6.64 -25.52
N ALA A 310 4.23 -5.99 -24.34
CA ALA A 310 3.44 -6.42 -23.19
C ALA A 310 1.94 -6.09 -23.36
N LEU A 311 1.63 -4.99 -24.06
CA LEU A 311 0.29 -4.68 -24.53
C LEU A 311 0.25 -4.70 -26.06
N PRO A 312 -0.88 -5.03 -26.70
CA PRO A 312 -1.06 -4.89 -28.14
C PRO A 312 -1.09 -3.39 -28.54
N GLU A 313 -0.78 -3.09 -29.79
CA GLU A 313 -0.69 -1.70 -30.29
C GLU A 313 -2.01 -0.94 -30.20
N ASP A 314 -3.12 -1.63 -30.34
CA ASP A 314 -4.50 -1.11 -30.30
C ASP A 314 -5.09 -1.02 -28.87
N ALA A 315 -4.31 -1.37 -27.84
CA ALA A 315 -4.73 -1.34 -26.42
C ALA A 315 -4.84 0.07 -25.86
#